data_525e97b24af47aa34efa286482d418d2
#
_entry.id   525e97b24af47aa34efa286482d418d2
#
_cell.length_a   1.000
_cell.length_b   1.000
_cell.length_c   1.000
_cell.angle_alpha   90.00
_cell.angle_beta   90.00
_cell.angle_gamma   90.00
#
_symmetry.space_group_name_H-M   'P 1'
#
loop_
_entity.id
_entity.type
_entity.pdbx_description
1 polymer ?
#
loop_
_entity_poly.entity_id
_entity_poly.type
_entity_poly.pdbx_seq_one_letter_code
_entity_poly.pdbx_strand_id
1 'polypeptide(L)'
;MQVNPLANIAPWALTAGAVLFAALIWFVGSTLSAVGSGWHRLQHRFRAGAPFAGEERSFQTGVMRWKSRYNHCLALGANQDGLSIRAMWLARLEHPPLFVPWDEVSVTDQSRAFRDGTLFTLGRKEQVPLWVHKGTGDWLVGFLPSSEERVEKYYSELGDAGPNS
;
A
#
# COMPACT_ATOMS: atom_id res chain seq x y z
N MET A 1 -15.08 -35.42 45.30
CA MET A 1 -13.77 -34.93 44.78
C MET A 1 -14.02 -34.51 43.32
N GLN A 2 -14.11 -33.21 43.04
CA GLN A 2 -14.21 -32.73 41.67
C GLN A 2 -12.77 -32.70 41.10
N VAL A 3 -12.54 -33.52 40.14
CA VAL A 3 -11.27 -33.51 39.39
C VAL A 3 -11.31 -32.31 38.46
N ASN A 4 -10.44 -31.31 38.66
CA ASN A 4 -10.35 -30.15 37.81
C ASN A 4 -9.75 -30.61 36.47
N PRO A 5 -10.53 -30.62 35.35
CA PRO A 5 -10.05 -31.15 34.06
C PRO A 5 -8.91 -30.33 33.47
N LEU A 6 -8.68 -29.09 33.95
CA LEU A 6 -7.59 -28.24 33.48
C LEU A 6 -6.26 -28.51 34.14
N ALA A 7 -6.24 -29.25 35.25
CA ALA A 7 -4.97 -29.57 35.96
C ALA A 7 -4.06 -30.55 35.22
N ASN A 8 -4.56 -31.21 34.18
CA ASN A 8 -3.79 -32.21 33.39
C ASN A 8 -3.35 -31.68 32.01
N ILE A 9 -3.59 -30.40 31.69
CA ILE A 9 -3.11 -29.83 30.42
C ILE A 9 -1.62 -29.56 30.58
N ALA A 10 -0.80 -30.28 29.78
CA ALA A 10 0.64 -30.04 29.78
C ALA A 10 0.97 -28.58 29.47
N PRO A 11 1.92 -27.93 30.16
CA PRO A 11 2.22 -26.48 29.98
C PRO A 11 2.49 -26.09 28.53
N TRP A 12 3.09 -26.96 27.73
CA TRP A 12 3.34 -26.74 26.31
C TRP A 12 2.04 -26.62 25.47
N ALA A 13 0.95 -27.29 25.87
CA ALA A 13 -0.32 -27.21 25.15
C ALA A 13 -1.00 -25.85 25.36
N LEU A 14 -0.85 -25.23 26.53
CA LEU A 14 -1.31 -23.88 26.80
C LEU A 14 -0.53 -22.85 26.01
N THR A 15 0.80 -23.00 25.96
CA THR A 15 1.64 -22.09 25.17
C THR A 15 1.39 -22.24 23.67
N ALA A 16 1.26 -23.46 23.16
CA ALA A 16 0.91 -23.71 21.77
C ALA A 16 -0.48 -23.10 21.40
N GLY A 17 -1.48 -23.29 22.28
CA GLY A 17 -2.81 -22.70 22.11
C GLY A 17 -2.78 -21.17 22.08
N ALA A 18 -2.01 -20.53 22.95
CA ALA A 18 -1.85 -19.08 22.97
C ALA A 18 -1.16 -18.56 21.69
N VAL A 19 -0.14 -19.24 21.20
CA VAL A 19 0.56 -18.89 19.96
C VAL A 19 -0.37 -19.01 18.74
N LEU A 20 -1.12 -20.12 18.64
CA LEU A 20 -2.08 -20.32 17.56
C LEU A 20 -3.20 -19.27 17.58
N PHE A 21 -3.71 -18.94 18.77
CA PHE A 21 -4.72 -17.90 18.93
C PHE A 21 -4.20 -16.51 18.54
N ALA A 22 -2.99 -16.16 18.95
CA ALA A 22 -2.34 -14.92 18.55
C ALA A 22 -2.10 -14.86 17.03
N ALA A 23 -1.66 -15.96 16.42
CA ALA A 23 -1.49 -16.06 14.98
C ALA A 23 -2.82 -15.89 14.22
N LEU A 24 -3.90 -16.48 14.74
CA LEU A 24 -5.24 -16.35 14.16
C LEU A 24 -5.74 -14.89 14.22
N ILE A 25 -5.62 -14.23 15.38
CA ILE A 25 -5.99 -12.83 15.54
C ILE A 25 -5.19 -11.95 14.58
N TRP A 26 -3.87 -12.20 14.49
CA TRP A 26 -3.01 -11.46 13.57
C TRP A 26 -3.41 -11.67 12.10
N PHE A 27 -3.69 -12.90 11.68
CA PHE A 27 -4.13 -13.24 10.33
C PHE A 27 -5.46 -12.57 9.98
N VAL A 28 -6.47 -12.71 10.85
CA VAL A 28 -7.78 -12.05 10.66
C VAL A 28 -7.64 -10.53 10.59
N GLY A 29 -6.85 -9.94 11.49
CA GLY A 29 -6.59 -8.51 11.51
C GLY A 29 -5.90 -8.01 10.23
N SER A 30 -4.92 -8.76 9.73
CA SER A 30 -4.22 -8.46 8.47
C SER A 30 -5.17 -8.49 7.27
N THR A 31 -5.99 -9.54 7.17
CA THR A 31 -6.97 -9.69 6.07
C THR A 31 -8.01 -8.58 6.09
N LEU A 32 -8.58 -8.28 7.25
CA LEU A 32 -9.53 -7.17 7.41
C LEU A 32 -8.90 -5.82 7.04
N SER A 33 -7.65 -5.61 7.40
CA SER A 33 -6.88 -4.42 7.03
C SER A 33 -6.70 -4.31 5.53
N ALA A 34 -6.35 -5.40 4.84
CA ALA A 34 -6.16 -5.41 3.39
C ALA A 34 -7.46 -5.06 2.63
N VAL A 35 -8.59 -5.61 3.06
CA VAL A 35 -9.89 -5.31 2.46
C VAL A 35 -10.31 -3.87 2.78
N GLY A 36 -10.21 -3.46 4.04
CA GLY A 36 -10.62 -2.14 4.51
C GLY A 36 -9.78 -1.00 3.94
N SER A 37 -8.47 -1.19 3.75
CA SER A 37 -7.56 -0.18 3.19
C SER A 37 -7.75 0.08 1.70
N GLY A 38 -8.46 -0.80 0.98
CA GLY A 38 -8.58 -0.75 -0.48
C GLY A 38 -7.40 -1.40 -1.22
N TRP A 39 -6.45 -2.00 -0.49
CA TRP A 39 -5.33 -2.72 -1.10
C TRP A 39 -5.80 -3.82 -2.05
N HIS A 40 -6.81 -4.57 -1.63
CA HIS A 40 -7.41 -5.61 -2.45
C HIS A 40 -7.95 -5.09 -3.79
N ARG A 41 -8.50 -3.87 -3.84
CA ARG A 41 -8.95 -3.25 -5.10
C ARG A 41 -7.78 -2.90 -6.00
N LEU A 42 -6.72 -2.32 -5.45
CA LEU A 42 -5.54 -1.94 -6.21
C LEU A 42 -4.77 -3.15 -6.75
N GLN A 43 -4.66 -4.23 -5.99
CA GLN A 43 -3.88 -5.41 -6.40
C GLN A 43 -4.42 -6.10 -7.66
N HIS A 44 -5.72 -6.00 -7.95
CA HIS A 44 -6.28 -6.59 -9.16
C HIS A 44 -5.74 -5.95 -10.43
N ARG A 45 -5.37 -4.67 -10.36
CA ARG A 45 -4.93 -3.91 -11.52
C ARG A 45 -3.45 -3.53 -11.46
N PHE A 46 -2.95 -3.23 -10.26
CA PHE A 46 -1.63 -2.63 -10.04
C PHE A 46 -0.66 -3.55 -9.30
N ARG A 47 -0.91 -4.86 -9.30
CA ARG A 47 0.05 -5.81 -8.71
C ARG A 47 1.37 -5.76 -9.48
N ALA A 48 2.46 -5.47 -8.76
CA ALA A 48 3.78 -5.48 -9.36
C ALA A 48 4.17 -6.89 -9.82
N GLY A 49 4.50 -7.02 -11.11
CA GLY A 49 4.92 -8.29 -11.72
C GLY A 49 6.43 -8.54 -11.63
N ALA A 50 7.23 -7.51 -11.31
CA ALA A 50 8.68 -7.56 -11.22
C ALA A 50 9.18 -6.80 -9.99
N PRO A 51 10.42 -7.06 -9.54
CA PRO A 51 11.07 -6.24 -8.53
C PRO A 51 11.13 -4.78 -8.95
N PHE A 52 10.83 -3.88 -8.02
CA PHE A 52 10.88 -2.45 -8.30
C PHE A 52 12.32 -1.99 -8.51
N ALA A 53 12.54 -1.21 -9.56
CA ALA A 53 13.80 -0.54 -9.86
C ALA A 53 13.59 0.97 -9.76
N GLY A 54 14.10 1.59 -8.72
CA GLY A 54 13.96 3.02 -8.45
C GLY A 54 14.38 3.37 -7.03
N GLU A 55 14.20 4.63 -6.64
CA GLU A 55 14.47 5.05 -5.27
C GLU A 55 13.37 4.55 -4.33
N GLU A 56 13.74 3.90 -3.24
CA GLU A 56 12.79 3.35 -2.25
C GLU A 56 13.15 3.84 -0.84
N ARG A 57 12.12 4.26 -0.10
CA ARG A 57 12.21 4.58 1.32
C ARG A 57 11.39 3.59 2.13
N SER A 58 12.07 2.83 2.96
CA SER A 58 11.45 1.88 3.89
C SER A 58 10.98 2.56 5.17
N PHE A 59 10.20 1.83 5.98
CA PHE A 59 9.68 2.29 7.29
C PHE A 59 8.81 3.54 7.21
N GLN A 60 8.11 3.74 6.09
CA GLN A 60 7.21 4.87 5.95
C GLN A 60 5.88 4.62 6.67
N THR A 61 5.30 5.72 7.15
CA THR A 61 3.95 5.71 7.73
C THR A 61 2.97 6.27 6.71
N GLY A 62 1.89 5.54 6.49
CA GLY A 62 0.80 5.99 5.63
C GLY A 62 -0.56 5.64 6.20
N VAL A 63 -1.58 6.36 5.77
CA VAL A 63 -2.97 6.05 6.07
C VAL A 63 -3.70 5.83 4.75
N MET A 64 -4.20 4.64 4.57
CA MET A 64 -5.03 4.31 3.42
C MET A 64 -6.49 4.30 3.85
N ARG A 65 -7.39 4.42 2.92
CA ARG A 65 -8.85 4.37 3.02
C ARG A 65 -9.37 3.97 4.42
N TRP A 66 -10.45 4.61 4.90
CA TRP A 66 -11.15 4.23 6.14
C TRP A 66 -10.28 4.16 7.41
N LYS A 67 -9.21 4.98 7.48
CA LYS A 67 -8.30 5.05 8.63
C LYS A 67 -7.40 3.82 8.81
N SER A 68 -7.22 2.97 7.80
CA SER A 68 -6.21 1.90 7.85
C SER A 68 -4.82 2.51 7.93
N ARG A 69 -4.24 2.50 9.13
CA ARG A 69 -2.96 3.11 9.42
C ARG A 69 -1.86 2.06 9.32
N TYR A 70 -0.87 2.35 8.51
CA TYR A 70 0.37 1.60 8.36
C TYR A 70 1.49 2.37 9.05
N ASN A 71 1.79 2.04 10.32
CA ASN A 71 2.84 2.71 11.08
C ASN A 71 4.18 2.05 10.81
N HIS A 72 5.12 2.76 10.16
CA HIS A 72 6.47 2.30 9.85
C HIS A 72 6.54 0.92 9.18
N CYS A 73 5.50 0.51 8.49
CA CYS A 73 5.43 -0.80 7.83
C CYS A 73 5.20 -0.72 6.32
N LEU A 74 5.32 0.47 5.72
CA LEU A 74 5.33 0.66 4.28
C LEU A 74 6.75 0.91 3.77
N ALA A 75 7.04 0.35 2.61
CA ALA A 75 8.12 0.78 1.75
C ALA A 75 7.48 1.46 0.53
N LEU A 76 7.83 2.73 0.31
CA LEU A 76 7.37 3.53 -0.80
C LEU A 76 8.53 3.78 -1.74
N GLY A 77 8.33 3.52 -3.01
CA GLY A 77 9.33 3.73 -4.05
C GLY A 77 8.79 4.59 -5.17
N ALA A 78 9.65 5.33 -5.82
CA ALA A 78 9.29 6.15 -6.95
C ALA A 78 10.36 6.09 -8.04
N ASN A 79 9.93 6.09 -9.28
CA ASN A 79 10.75 6.28 -10.47
C ASN A 79 9.98 7.12 -11.50
N GLN A 80 10.51 7.28 -12.70
CA GLN A 80 9.88 8.07 -13.76
C GLN A 80 8.51 7.50 -14.21
N ASP A 81 8.27 6.20 -14.02
CA ASP A 81 7.08 5.52 -14.51
C ASP A 81 5.94 5.51 -13.51
N GLY A 82 6.25 5.47 -12.20
CA GLY A 82 5.19 5.33 -11.20
C GLY A 82 5.65 5.22 -9.76
N LEU A 83 4.64 4.99 -8.92
CA LEU A 83 4.74 4.80 -7.49
C LEU A 83 4.69 3.32 -7.13
N SER A 84 5.71 2.83 -6.43
CA SER A 84 5.73 1.51 -5.82
C SER A 84 5.27 1.58 -4.37
N ILE A 85 4.38 0.67 -3.98
CA ILE A 85 3.89 0.56 -2.61
C ILE A 85 4.03 -0.89 -2.17
N ARG A 86 4.76 -1.11 -1.10
CA ARG A 86 5.02 -2.43 -0.56
C ARG A 86 4.82 -2.46 0.94
N ALA A 87 4.06 -3.42 1.42
CA ALA A 87 3.99 -3.69 2.84
C ALA A 87 5.23 -4.46 3.29
N MET A 88 5.75 -4.13 4.46
CA MET A 88 6.89 -4.84 5.04
C MET A 88 6.49 -6.25 5.48
N TRP A 89 7.48 -7.10 5.74
CA TRP A 89 7.38 -8.56 5.86
C TRP A 89 6.21 -9.09 6.73
N LEU A 90 5.87 -8.42 7.83
CA LEU A 90 4.76 -8.84 8.71
C LEU A 90 3.36 -8.68 8.10
N ALA A 91 3.17 -7.69 7.24
CA ALA A 91 1.90 -7.40 6.59
C ALA A 91 1.82 -7.98 5.15
N ARG A 92 2.86 -8.67 4.70
CA ARG A 92 3.06 -9.05 3.29
C ARG A 92 2.11 -10.14 2.79
N LEU A 93 1.58 -10.97 3.68
CA LEU A 93 0.75 -12.14 3.31
C LEU A 93 -0.48 -11.74 2.48
N GLU A 94 -1.15 -10.65 2.85
CA GLU A 94 -2.36 -10.16 2.19
C GLU A 94 -2.15 -8.85 1.41
N HIS A 95 -0.88 -8.39 1.33
CA HIS A 95 -0.50 -7.13 0.72
C HIS A 95 0.60 -7.35 -0.33
N PRO A 96 0.26 -7.91 -1.50
CA PRO A 96 1.24 -8.03 -2.59
C PRO A 96 1.78 -6.64 -2.98
N PRO A 97 3.03 -6.56 -3.47
CA PRO A 97 3.58 -5.31 -3.96
C PRO A 97 2.70 -4.69 -5.04
N LEU A 98 2.53 -3.37 -4.99
CA LEU A 98 1.78 -2.60 -5.96
C LEU A 98 2.71 -1.69 -6.73
N PHE A 99 2.41 -1.49 -8.01
CA PHE A 99 3.03 -0.46 -8.84
C PHE A 99 1.93 0.33 -9.55
N VAL A 100 1.82 1.61 -9.24
CA VAL A 100 0.79 2.49 -9.78
C VAL A 100 1.45 3.51 -10.69
N PRO A 101 1.19 3.48 -12.00
CA PRO A 101 1.72 4.48 -12.94
C PRO A 101 1.29 5.90 -12.56
N TRP A 102 2.13 6.90 -12.83
CA TRP A 102 1.83 8.29 -12.46
C TRP A 102 0.57 8.86 -13.10
N ASP A 103 0.16 8.37 -14.28
CA ASP A 103 -1.08 8.75 -14.94
C ASP A 103 -2.35 8.26 -14.19
N GLU A 104 -2.21 7.28 -13.32
CA GLU A 104 -3.25 6.77 -12.42
C GLU A 104 -3.16 7.35 -11.00
N VAL A 105 -2.24 8.28 -10.76
CA VAL A 105 -2.06 8.95 -9.46
C VAL A 105 -2.47 10.40 -9.56
N SER A 106 -3.35 10.84 -8.68
CA SER A 106 -3.64 12.27 -8.45
C SER A 106 -3.17 12.70 -7.08
N VAL A 107 -2.68 13.93 -6.98
CA VAL A 107 -2.13 14.49 -5.74
C VAL A 107 -2.98 15.67 -5.31
N THR A 108 -3.33 15.69 -4.04
CA THR A 108 -4.03 16.82 -3.41
C THR A 108 -3.23 17.24 -2.18
N ASP A 109 -2.79 18.49 -2.19
CA ASP A 109 -2.16 19.06 -1.00
C ASP A 109 -3.24 19.33 0.06
N GLN A 110 -3.21 18.60 1.15
CA GLN A 110 -4.13 18.76 2.28
C GLN A 110 -3.41 19.32 3.51
N SER A 111 -2.62 20.37 3.33
CA SER A 111 -1.96 21.06 4.45
C SER A 111 -2.94 21.71 5.45
N ARG A 112 -4.24 21.68 5.21
CA ARG A 112 -5.24 22.49 5.96
C ARG A 112 -6.13 21.75 6.96
N ALA A 113 -6.22 20.40 6.95
CA ALA A 113 -7.31 19.80 7.74
C ALA A 113 -6.91 19.12 9.05
N PHE A 114 -5.81 18.34 9.15
CA PHE A 114 -5.54 17.59 10.38
C PHE A 114 -4.08 17.22 10.69
N ARG A 115 -3.16 17.22 9.74
CA ARG A 115 -1.71 16.98 9.90
C ARG A 115 -0.98 17.42 8.63
N ASP A 116 0.25 17.92 8.77
CA ASP A 116 1.11 18.22 7.62
C ASP A 116 1.39 16.96 6.81
N GLY A 117 0.74 16.81 5.66
CA GLY A 117 0.87 15.63 4.82
C GLY A 117 0.28 15.81 3.44
N THR A 118 0.64 14.90 2.55
CA THR A 118 0.17 14.87 1.16
C THR A 118 -0.78 13.70 0.96
N LEU A 119 -1.89 13.95 0.31
CA LEU A 119 -2.88 12.96 -0.08
C LEU A 119 -2.68 12.58 -1.54
N PHE A 120 -2.38 11.33 -1.78
CA PHE A 120 -2.37 10.70 -3.09
C PHE A 120 -3.67 9.93 -3.27
N THR A 121 -4.30 10.03 -4.43
CA THR A 121 -5.43 9.18 -4.81
C THR A 121 -4.96 8.23 -5.90
N LEU A 122 -5.03 6.93 -5.60
CA LEU A 122 -4.47 5.85 -6.41
C LEU A 122 -5.56 5.17 -7.23
N GLY A 123 -5.33 5.04 -8.54
CA GLY A 123 -6.25 4.47 -9.51
C GLY A 123 -7.40 5.40 -9.86
N ARG A 124 -7.60 5.68 -11.15
CA ARG A 124 -8.71 6.53 -11.62
C ARG A 124 -10.09 5.94 -11.32
N LYS A 125 -10.20 4.60 -11.30
CA LYS A 125 -11.44 3.88 -10.98
C LYS A 125 -11.54 3.52 -9.50
N GLU A 126 -10.46 3.03 -8.93
CA GLU A 126 -10.38 2.53 -7.55
C GLU A 126 -10.47 3.65 -6.53
N GLN A 127 -9.89 4.81 -6.85
CA GLN A 127 -9.88 6.04 -6.05
C GLN A 127 -9.51 5.77 -4.58
N VAL A 128 -8.41 5.05 -4.36
CA VAL A 128 -7.95 4.72 -3.02
C VAL A 128 -7.06 5.84 -2.50
N PRO A 129 -7.47 6.55 -1.46
CA PRO A 129 -6.65 7.58 -0.86
C PRO A 129 -5.50 6.97 -0.07
N LEU A 130 -4.30 7.51 -0.27
CA LEU A 130 -3.09 7.26 0.50
C LEU A 130 -2.59 8.61 1.04
N TRP A 131 -2.72 8.79 2.33
CA TRP A 131 -2.10 9.93 3.02
C TRP A 131 -0.72 9.53 3.53
N VAL A 132 0.27 10.41 3.32
CA VAL A 132 1.63 10.26 3.84
C VAL A 132 2.10 11.56 4.48
N HIS A 133 3.10 11.48 5.36
CA HIS A 133 3.71 12.66 5.95
C HIS A 133 4.34 13.58 4.89
N LYS A 134 4.35 14.89 5.17
CA LYS A 134 4.82 15.93 4.25
C LYS A 134 6.18 15.61 3.63
N GLY A 135 7.19 15.27 4.41
CA GLY A 135 8.53 14.98 3.87
C GLY A 135 8.58 13.78 2.92
N THR A 136 7.72 12.76 3.13
CA THR A 136 7.56 11.65 2.19
C THR A 136 6.76 12.08 0.97
N GLY A 137 5.72 12.88 1.18
CA GLY A 137 4.90 13.43 0.11
C GLY A 137 5.69 14.32 -0.83
N ASP A 138 6.43 15.29 -0.30
CA ASP A 138 7.27 16.20 -1.09
C ASP A 138 8.32 15.43 -1.92
N TRP A 139 8.91 14.38 -1.33
CA TRP A 139 9.83 13.51 -2.06
C TRP A 139 9.14 12.76 -3.21
N LEU A 140 7.96 12.20 -3.00
CA LEU A 140 7.20 11.50 -4.05
C LEU A 140 6.75 12.46 -5.15
N VAL A 141 6.32 13.67 -4.79
CA VAL A 141 5.91 14.71 -5.74
C VAL A 141 7.06 15.11 -6.67
N GLY A 142 8.31 15.03 -6.19
CA GLY A 142 9.50 15.28 -7.02
C GLY A 142 9.68 14.31 -8.20
N PHE A 143 9.01 13.16 -8.19
CA PHE A 143 9.03 12.19 -9.31
C PHE A 143 7.82 12.31 -10.24
N LEU A 144 6.83 13.15 -9.89
CA LEU A 144 5.68 13.34 -10.76
C LEU A 144 6.13 14.00 -12.06
N PRO A 145 5.79 13.42 -13.22
CA PRO A 145 6.06 14.05 -14.49
C PRO A 145 5.32 15.39 -14.56
N SER A 146 5.96 16.39 -15.15
CA SER A 146 5.34 17.69 -15.39
C SER A 146 4.07 17.55 -16.24
N SER A 147 3.19 18.54 -16.20
CA SER A 147 2.00 18.54 -17.06
C SER A 147 2.38 18.48 -18.53
N GLU A 148 3.49 19.09 -18.91
CA GLU A 148 4.00 19.11 -20.27
C GLU A 148 4.50 17.73 -20.70
N GLU A 149 5.28 17.04 -19.87
CA GLU A 149 5.75 15.68 -20.15
C GLU A 149 4.59 14.67 -20.26
N ARG A 150 3.53 14.83 -19.47
CA ARG A 150 2.34 13.99 -19.58
C ARG A 150 1.59 14.19 -20.89
N VAL A 151 1.52 15.42 -21.36
CA VAL A 151 0.90 15.77 -22.64
C VAL A 151 1.73 15.25 -23.81
N GLU A 152 3.05 15.40 -23.77
CA GLU A 152 3.95 14.90 -24.79
C GLU A 152 3.91 13.39 -24.90
N LYS A 153 3.94 12.67 -23.75
CA LYS A 153 3.78 11.21 -23.72
C LYS A 153 2.46 10.77 -24.35
N TYR A 154 1.35 11.45 -24.03
CA TYR A 154 0.03 11.17 -24.62
C TYR A 154 0.03 11.30 -26.13
N TYR A 155 0.62 12.37 -26.69
CA TYR A 155 0.70 12.56 -28.13
C TYR A 155 1.68 11.57 -28.81
N SER A 156 2.75 11.17 -28.17
CA SER A 156 3.66 10.15 -28.69
C SER A 156 2.98 8.78 -28.80
N GLU A 157 2.18 8.39 -27.79
CA GLU A 157 1.41 7.14 -27.80
C GLU A 157 0.31 7.13 -28.88
N LEU A 158 -0.32 8.30 -29.14
CA LEU A 158 -1.29 8.45 -30.22
C LEU A 158 -0.63 8.42 -31.61
N GLY A 159 0.57 8.96 -31.75
CA GLY A 159 1.34 8.97 -33.00
C GLY A 159 1.84 7.59 -33.41
N ASP A 160 2.10 6.72 -32.43
CA ASP A 160 2.55 5.32 -32.66
C ASP A 160 1.37 4.37 -32.97
N ALA A 161 0.14 4.79 -32.67
CA ALA A 161 -1.11 4.13 -33.05
C ALA A 161 -1.57 4.49 -34.47
N GLY A 162 -0.62 4.73 -35.39
CA GLY A 162 -0.90 4.97 -36.80
C GLY A 162 -1.67 3.82 -37.45
N PRO A 163 -2.52 4.11 -38.44
CA PRO A 163 -3.45 3.14 -39.01
C PRO A 163 -2.68 2.00 -39.68
N ASN A 164 -2.71 0.84 -39.06
CA ASN A 164 -2.33 -0.38 -39.75
C ASN A 164 -3.41 -0.66 -40.85
N SER A 165 -3.01 -0.29 -42.04
CA SER A 165 -3.66 -0.71 -43.29
C SER A 165 -3.52 -2.21 -43.51
#